data_ba943c29d274951d06d666fba157d25c
#
_entry.id   ba943c29d274951d06d666fba157d25c
#
_cell.length_a   1.000
_cell.length_b   1.000
_cell.length_c   1.000
_cell.angle_alpha   90.00
_cell.angle_beta   90.00
_cell.angle_gamma   90.00
#
_symmetry.space_group_name_H-M   'P 1'
#
loop_
_entity.id
_entity.type
_entity.pdbx_description
1 polymer ?
#
loop_
_entity_poly.entity_id
_entity_poly.type
_entity_poly.pdbx_seq_one_letter_code
_entity_poly.pdbx_strand_id
1 'polypeptide(L)'
;MNTNSDDILLLKLIKQGDQIAFRHLFYQYADSLERFITYYIHDREKSQDLVLDIFTYIWENRQNFEIKLTLKAYLFQAARNKSFTYIRDKKIPVYLEEMEGMEIVQNYDSELELQELHHLIEEAVSLLPDKCREIFRKSREENLTNKEIAGQLHISEKTVEGQITIALKKIRI
;
A
#
# COMPACT_ATOMS: atom_id res chain seq x y z
N MET A 1 -9.18 -21.52 -2.52
CA MET A 1 -8.02 -21.46 -3.44
C MET A 1 -6.89 -20.75 -2.73
N ASN A 2 -5.72 -21.39 -2.58
CA ASN A 2 -4.60 -20.87 -1.79
C ASN A 2 -3.86 -19.77 -2.60
N THR A 3 -4.32 -18.54 -2.52
CA THR A 3 -3.73 -17.37 -3.19
C THR A 3 -2.21 -17.23 -2.97
N ASN A 4 -1.70 -17.72 -1.85
CA ASN A 4 -0.27 -17.59 -1.52
C ASN A 4 0.63 -18.57 -2.31
N SER A 5 0.15 -19.76 -2.66
CA SER A 5 0.91 -20.74 -3.46
C SER A 5 0.98 -20.35 -4.93
N ASP A 6 -0.12 -19.82 -5.46
CA ASP A 6 -0.23 -19.38 -6.86
C ASP A 6 0.65 -18.15 -7.11
N ASP A 7 0.67 -17.19 -6.16
CA ASP A 7 1.54 -16.01 -6.21
C ASP A 7 3.03 -16.38 -6.21
N ILE A 8 3.45 -17.38 -5.41
CA ILE A 8 4.84 -17.84 -5.35
C ILE A 8 5.28 -18.45 -6.68
N LEU A 9 4.41 -19.30 -7.27
CA LEU A 9 4.70 -19.92 -8.56
C LEU A 9 4.78 -18.86 -9.67
N LEU A 10 3.83 -17.92 -9.67
CA LEU A 10 3.79 -16.80 -10.62
C LEU A 10 5.07 -15.97 -10.58
N LEU A 11 5.52 -15.61 -9.38
CA LEU A 11 6.77 -14.87 -9.19
C LEU A 11 7.99 -15.65 -9.66
N LYS A 12 8.03 -16.97 -9.44
CA LYS A 12 9.12 -17.82 -9.91
C LYS A 12 9.21 -17.82 -11.45
N LEU A 13 8.07 -17.91 -12.14
CA LEU A 13 8.01 -17.85 -13.58
C LEU A 13 8.42 -16.46 -14.12
N ILE A 14 7.97 -15.39 -13.47
CA ILE A 14 8.35 -14.02 -13.83
C ILE A 14 9.86 -13.81 -13.66
N LYS A 15 10.48 -14.34 -12.60
CA LYS A 15 11.95 -14.31 -12.42
C LYS A 15 12.69 -14.99 -13.57
N GLN A 16 12.12 -16.03 -14.17
CA GLN A 16 12.67 -16.72 -15.33
C GLN A 16 12.41 -15.99 -16.66
N GLY A 17 11.69 -14.87 -16.62
CA GLY A 17 11.38 -14.06 -17.80
C GLY A 17 10.13 -14.51 -18.56
N ASP A 18 9.25 -15.29 -17.92
CA ASP A 18 7.99 -15.74 -18.53
C ASP A 18 7.03 -14.55 -18.70
N GLN A 19 6.83 -14.15 -19.97
CA GLN A 19 5.95 -13.05 -20.33
C GLN A 19 4.47 -13.37 -20.13
N ILE A 20 4.07 -14.64 -20.20
CA ILE A 20 2.67 -15.05 -20.02
C ILE A 20 2.32 -14.91 -18.53
N ALA A 21 3.20 -15.38 -17.65
CA ALA A 21 3.04 -15.20 -16.21
C ALA A 21 3.00 -13.70 -15.82
N PHE A 22 3.85 -12.88 -16.42
CA PHE A 22 3.84 -11.44 -16.17
C PHE A 22 2.55 -10.77 -16.66
N ARG A 23 2.07 -11.13 -17.85
CA ARG A 23 0.79 -10.65 -18.38
C ARG A 23 -0.39 -11.05 -17.48
N HIS A 24 -0.38 -12.28 -16.97
CA HIS A 24 -1.40 -12.73 -16.03
C HIS A 24 -1.41 -11.89 -14.76
N LEU A 25 -0.24 -11.63 -14.17
CA LEU A 25 -0.09 -10.73 -13.02
C LEU A 25 -0.65 -9.34 -13.31
N PHE A 26 -0.31 -8.78 -14.48
CA PHE A 26 -0.78 -7.46 -14.87
C PHE A 26 -2.31 -7.40 -14.91
N TYR A 27 -2.96 -8.28 -15.67
CA TYR A 27 -4.43 -8.28 -15.78
C TYR A 27 -5.15 -8.59 -14.46
N GLN A 28 -4.53 -9.34 -13.57
CA GLN A 28 -5.11 -9.66 -12.28
C GLN A 28 -5.18 -8.44 -11.35
N TYR A 29 -4.21 -7.53 -11.44
CA TYR A 29 -4.06 -6.45 -10.46
C TYR A 29 -4.20 -5.04 -11.03
N ALA A 30 -3.96 -4.81 -12.33
CA ALA A 30 -3.90 -3.47 -12.92
C ALA A 30 -5.13 -2.61 -12.64
N ASP A 31 -6.33 -3.13 -12.88
CA ASP A 31 -7.58 -2.41 -12.66
C ASP A 31 -7.80 -2.03 -11.18
N SER A 32 -7.42 -2.94 -10.27
CA SER A 32 -7.56 -2.70 -8.84
C SER A 32 -6.57 -1.64 -8.35
N LEU A 33 -5.34 -1.67 -8.88
CA LEU A 33 -4.33 -0.66 -8.58
C LEU A 33 -4.67 0.69 -9.20
N GLU A 34 -5.20 0.73 -10.43
CA GLU A 34 -5.67 1.97 -11.07
C GLU A 34 -6.74 2.64 -10.21
N ARG A 35 -7.79 1.90 -9.81
CA ARG A 35 -8.83 2.44 -8.92
C ARG A 35 -8.26 2.94 -7.60
N PHE A 36 -7.37 2.17 -6.99
CA PHE A 36 -6.72 2.54 -5.74
C PHE A 36 -5.90 3.83 -5.87
N ILE A 37 -5.07 3.96 -6.92
CA ILE A 37 -4.27 5.17 -7.16
C ILE A 37 -5.18 6.35 -7.48
N THR A 38 -6.20 6.16 -8.36
CA THR A 38 -7.15 7.21 -8.75
C THR A 38 -7.88 7.78 -7.54
N TYR A 39 -8.20 6.94 -6.55
CA TYR A 39 -8.80 7.39 -5.29
C TYR A 39 -7.95 8.44 -4.57
N TYR A 40 -6.61 8.32 -4.60
CA TYR A 40 -5.71 9.27 -3.95
C TYR A 40 -5.38 10.50 -4.80
N ILE A 41 -5.19 10.34 -6.12
CA ILE A 41 -4.67 11.43 -6.95
C ILE A 41 -5.75 12.11 -7.81
N HIS A 42 -6.97 11.54 -7.89
CA HIS A 42 -8.11 12.04 -8.67
C HIS A 42 -7.80 12.34 -10.15
N ASP A 43 -6.82 11.63 -10.71
CA ASP A 43 -6.35 11.72 -12.09
C ASP A 43 -6.19 10.31 -12.65
N ARG A 44 -7.12 9.90 -13.50
CA ARG A 44 -7.16 8.54 -14.05
C ARG A 44 -6.01 8.27 -14.99
N GLU A 45 -5.68 9.22 -15.88
CA GLU A 45 -4.59 9.07 -16.85
C GLU A 45 -3.27 8.89 -16.10
N LYS A 46 -3.04 9.72 -15.09
CA LYS A 46 -1.85 9.60 -14.26
C LYS A 46 -1.82 8.34 -13.42
N SER A 47 -2.98 7.88 -12.98
CA SER A 47 -3.07 6.59 -12.26
C SER A 47 -2.60 5.42 -13.14
N GLN A 48 -2.99 5.40 -14.40
CA GLN A 48 -2.55 4.39 -15.37
C GLN A 48 -1.03 4.42 -15.57
N ASP A 49 -0.45 5.61 -15.71
CA ASP A 49 1.01 5.76 -15.78
C ASP A 49 1.70 5.16 -14.55
N LEU A 50 1.20 5.48 -13.35
CA LEU A 50 1.78 4.98 -12.11
C LEU A 50 1.64 3.46 -11.96
N VAL A 51 0.55 2.88 -12.45
CA VAL A 51 0.38 1.42 -12.53
C VAL A 51 1.42 0.83 -13.47
N LEU A 52 1.55 1.37 -14.68
CA LEU A 52 2.56 0.91 -15.64
C LEU A 52 3.98 0.98 -15.08
N ASP A 53 4.31 2.05 -14.39
CA ASP A 53 5.59 2.21 -13.70
C ASP A 53 5.86 1.09 -12.66
N ILE A 54 4.83 0.68 -11.90
CA ILE A 54 4.96 -0.40 -10.92
C ILE A 54 5.31 -1.72 -11.62
N PHE A 55 4.59 -2.04 -12.67
CA PHE A 55 4.81 -3.29 -13.40
C PHE A 55 6.12 -3.27 -14.18
N THR A 56 6.49 -2.14 -14.78
CA THR A 56 7.79 -1.96 -15.44
C THR A 56 8.93 -2.21 -14.46
N TYR A 57 8.87 -1.60 -13.26
CA TYR A 57 9.87 -1.83 -12.23
C TYR A 57 9.98 -3.31 -11.84
N ILE A 58 8.86 -4.02 -11.68
CA ILE A 58 8.86 -5.45 -11.37
C ILE A 58 9.53 -6.25 -12.48
N TRP A 59 9.23 -5.94 -13.75
CA TRP A 59 9.79 -6.64 -14.88
C TRP A 59 11.29 -6.40 -15.05
N GLU A 60 11.73 -5.18 -14.92
CA GLU A 60 13.14 -4.80 -15.02
C GLU A 60 13.98 -5.42 -13.91
N ASN A 61 13.46 -5.43 -12.69
CA ASN A 61 14.16 -5.95 -11.52
C ASN A 61 13.81 -7.41 -11.18
N ARG A 62 13.11 -8.13 -12.05
CA ARG A 62 12.53 -9.46 -11.78
C ARG A 62 13.50 -10.49 -11.23
N GLN A 63 14.77 -10.44 -11.60
CA GLN A 63 15.76 -11.40 -11.15
C GLN A 63 16.12 -11.24 -9.66
N ASN A 64 16.18 -9.98 -9.21
CA ASN A 64 16.55 -9.61 -7.83
C ASN A 64 15.33 -9.25 -6.97
N PHE A 65 14.12 -9.43 -7.53
CA PHE A 65 12.89 -9.04 -6.88
C PHE A 65 12.52 -10.02 -5.77
N GLU A 66 12.57 -9.56 -4.52
CA GLU A 66 12.20 -10.35 -3.34
C GLU A 66 11.00 -9.73 -2.65
N ILE A 67 10.00 -10.55 -2.37
CA ILE A 67 8.80 -10.15 -1.62
C ILE A 67 8.85 -10.76 -0.23
N LYS A 68 8.89 -9.91 0.79
CA LYS A 68 8.86 -10.32 2.20
C LYS A 68 7.44 -10.60 2.73
N LEU A 69 6.42 -10.18 2.00
CA LEU A 69 5.00 -10.31 2.30
C LEU A 69 4.29 -11.05 1.17
N THR A 70 3.00 -10.82 0.98
CA THR A 70 2.26 -11.30 -0.19
C THR A 70 2.49 -10.37 -1.39
N LEU A 71 2.38 -10.90 -2.61
CA LEU A 71 2.47 -10.12 -3.84
C LEU A 71 1.43 -9.00 -3.88
N LYS A 72 0.19 -9.29 -3.46
CA LYS A 72 -0.88 -8.30 -3.34
C LYS A 72 -0.48 -7.15 -2.41
N ALA A 73 0.01 -7.46 -1.20
CA ALA A 73 0.42 -6.44 -0.24
C ALA A 73 1.56 -5.56 -0.78
N TYR A 74 2.53 -6.15 -1.48
CA TYR A 74 3.59 -5.40 -2.14
C TYR A 74 3.06 -4.43 -3.19
N LEU A 75 2.19 -4.90 -4.09
CA LEU A 75 1.62 -4.09 -5.17
C LEU A 75 0.85 -2.89 -4.64
N PHE A 76 -0.03 -3.10 -3.65
CA PHE A 76 -0.80 -2.00 -3.04
C PHE A 76 0.08 -1.05 -2.24
N GLN A 77 1.14 -1.52 -1.60
CA GLN A 77 2.11 -0.66 -0.94
C GLN A 77 2.90 0.18 -1.95
N ALA A 78 3.31 -0.40 -3.07
CA ALA A 78 3.98 0.33 -4.15
C ALA A 78 3.06 1.40 -4.75
N ALA A 79 1.79 1.07 -5.01
CA ALA A 79 0.77 1.99 -5.49
C ALA A 79 0.56 3.17 -4.52
N ARG A 80 0.41 2.88 -3.22
CA ARG A 80 0.31 3.90 -2.18
C ARG A 80 1.53 4.84 -2.20
N ASN A 81 2.73 4.28 -2.15
CA ASN A 81 3.95 5.07 -2.10
C ASN A 81 4.10 5.97 -3.34
N LYS A 82 3.76 5.46 -4.54
CA LYS A 82 3.80 6.26 -5.78
C LYS A 82 2.74 7.36 -5.77
N SER A 83 1.52 7.10 -5.29
CA SER A 83 0.47 8.11 -5.15
C SER A 83 0.92 9.26 -4.26
N PHE A 84 1.44 8.96 -3.07
CA PHE A 84 1.89 10.01 -2.15
C PHE A 84 3.13 10.76 -2.64
N THR A 85 4.06 10.09 -3.31
CA THR A 85 5.18 10.75 -3.95
C THR A 85 4.68 11.75 -5.00
N TYR A 86 3.73 11.35 -5.84
CA TYR A 86 3.12 12.22 -6.84
C TYR A 86 2.41 13.43 -6.22
N ILE A 87 1.58 13.21 -5.20
CA ILE A 87 0.87 14.29 -4.48
C ILE A 87 1.87 15.29 -3.89
N ARG A 88 2.91 14.81 -3.23
CA ARG A 88 3.95 15.63 -2.62
C ARG A 88 4.72 16.43 -3.68
N ASP A 89 5.16 15.80 -4.76
CA ASP A 89 5.96 16.44 -5.80
C ASP A 89 5.16 17.49 -6.59
N LYS A 90 3.87 17.29 -6.74
CA LYS A 90 2.93 18.25 -7.36
C LYS A 90 2.45 19.33 -6.40
N LYS A 91 2.77 19.26 -5.10
CA LYS A 91 2.25 20.17 -4.05
C LYS A 91 0.73 20.25 -4.06
N ILE A 92 0.05 19.15 -4.38
CA ILE A 92 -1.40 19.08 -4.38
C ILE A 92 -1.85 19.11 -2.91
N PRO A 93 -2.73 20.04 -2.50
CA PRO A 93 -3.29 19.98 -1.16
C PRO A 93 -4.06 18.68 -0.98
N VAL A 94 -3.69 17.89 0.02
CA VAL A 94 -4.48 16.70 0.37
C VAL A 94 -5.70 17.18 1.13
N TYR A 95 -6.83 17.36 0.43
CA TYR A 95 -8.11 17.57 1.07
C TYR A 95 -8.64 16.22 1.55
N LEU A 96 -8.51 15.96 2.85
CA LEU A 96 -9.05 14.77 3.51
C LEU A 96 -10.59 14.82 3.67
N GLU A 97 -11.25 15.82 3.13
CA GLU A 97 -12.63 16.17 3.48
C GLU A 97 -13.73 15.71 2.50
N GLU A 98 -13.43 14.98 1.44
CA GLU A 98 -14.50 14.48 0.55
C GLU A 98 -14.42 12.97 0.34
N MET A 99 -14.66 12.21 1.41
CA MET A 99 -14.94 10.77 1.32
C MET A 99 -16.41 10.47 0.95
N GLU A 100 -17.21 11.48 0.64
CA GLU A 100 -18.59 11.31 0.21
C GLU A 100 -18.68 11.39 -1.31
N GLY A 101 -18.69 10.28 -2.01
CA GLY A 101 -19.06 10.26 -3.42
C GLY A 101 -18.38 9.29 -4.36
N MET A 102 -17.58 8.35 -3.93
CA MET A 102 -17.27 7.22 -4.77
C MET A 102 -18.42 6.23 -4.73
N GLU A 103 -19.09 6.03 -5.88
CA GLU A 103 -19.86 4.81 -6.14
C GLU A 103 -18.90 3.61 -6.10
N ILE A 104 -18.54 3.18 -4.90
CA ILE A 104 -18.14 1.82 -4.66
C ILE A 104 -19.37 1.03 -5.06
N VAL A 105 -19.23 0.20 -6.08
CA VAL A 105 -20.27 -0.76 -6.48
C VAL A 105 -20.84 -1.34 -5.20
N GLN A 106 -22.08 -0.93 -4.89
CA GLN A 106 -22.76 -1.21 -3.63
C GLN A 106 -22.97 -2.72 -3.50
N ASN A 107 -22.04 -3.37 -2.82
CA ASN A 107 -22.37 -4.54 -2.04
C ASN A 107 -22.64 -4.03 -0.63
N TYR A 108 -23.90 -3.89 -0.24
CA TYR A 108 -24.35 -3.41 1.07
C TYR A 108 -23.73 -4.18 2.25
N ASP A 109 -23.32 -5.43 2.03
CA ASP A 109 -22.62 -6.24 3.04
C ASP A 109 -21.16 -5.79 3.26
N SER A 110 -20.52 -5.17 2.26
CA SER A 110 -19.12 -4.76 2.35
C SER A 110 -18.90 -3.45 3.12
N GLU A 111 -19.89 -2.59 3.23
CA GLU A 111 -19.75 -1.30 3.92
C GLU A 111 -19.79 -1.48 5.45
N LEU A 112 -20.65 -2.37 5.93
CA LEU A 112 -20.69 -2.74 7.34
C LEU A 112 -19.41 -3.46 7.77
N GLU A 113 -18.94 -4.41 6.93
CA GLU A 113 -17.67 -5.12 7.15
C GLU A 113 -16.46 -4.16 7.12
N LEU A 114 -16.47 -3.14 6.28
CA LEU A 114 -15.41 -2.12 6.24
C LEU A 114 -15.42 -1.22 7.47
N GLN A 115 -16.61 -0.85 7.97
CA GLN A 115 -16.74 -0.08 9.21
C GLN A 115 -16.32 -0.89 10.42
N GLU A 116 -16.70 -2.17 10.50
CA GLU A 116 -16.25 -3.07 11.55
C GLU A 116 -14.73 -3.27 11.52
N LEU A 117 -14.16 -3.46 10.32
CA LEU A 117 -12.72 -3.59 10.14
C LEU A 117 -11.99 -2.31 10.55
N HIS A 118 -12.52 -1.14 10.18
CA HIS A 118 -11.95 0.14 10.59
C HIS A 118 -11.96 0.29 12.11
N HIS A 119 -13.08 -0.05 12.75
CA HIS A 119 -13.19 -0.01 14.20
C HIS A 119 -12.20 -0.95 14.89
N LEU A 120 -12.04 -2.17 14.40
CA LEU A 120 -11.07 -3.15 14.92
C LEU A 120 -9.62 -2.67 14.76
N ILE A 121 -9.30 -2.02 13.62
CA ILE A 121 -7.96 -1.44 13.39
C ILE A 121 -7.71 -0.29 14.37
N GLU A 122 -8.65 0.62 14.56
CA GLU A 122 -8.53 1.75 15.51
C GLU A 122 -8.39 1.25 16.95
N GLU A 123 -9.14 0.24 17.34
CA GLU A 123 -8.99 -0.40 18.64
C GLU A 123 -7.59 -0.99 18.80
N ALA A 124 -7.11 -1.76 17.84
CA ALA A 124 -5.78 -2.35 17.88
C ALA A 124 -4.67 -1.27 17.91
N VAL A 125 -4.84 -0.18 17.17
CA VAL A 125 -3.91 0.97 17.18
C VAL A 125 -3.94 1.67 18.56
N SER A 126 -5.10 1.80 19.19
CA SER A 126 -5.24 2.40 20.52
C SER A 126 -4.48 1.64 21.60
N LEU A 127 -4.32 0.34 21.46
CA LEU A 127 -3.57 -0.54 22.38
C LEU A 127 -2.04 -0.48 22.20
N LEU A 128 -1.54 0.24 21.19
CA LEU A 128 -0.10 0.43 21.03
C LEU A 128 0.45 1.38 22.11
N PRO A 129 1.71 1.18 22.57
CA PRO A 129 2.41 2.15 23.40
C PRO A 129 2.45 3.53 22.70
N ASP A 130 2.38 4.62 23.48
CA ASP A 130 2.20 5.98 22.95
C ASP A 130 3.18 6.35 21.84
N LYS A 131 4.49 6.16 22.06
CA LYS A 131 5.49 6.44 21.02
C LYS A 131 5.36 5.55 19.78
N CYS A 132 4.99 4.30 19.97
CA CYS A 132 4.79 3.37 18.88
C CYS A 132 3.55 3.78 18.04
N ARG A 133 2.47 4.16 18.72
CA ARG A 133 1.22 4.66 18.13
C ARG A 133 1.47 5.95 17.34
N GLU A 134 2.17 6.91 17.91
CA GLU A 134 2.51 8.17 17.26
C GLU A 134 3.29 7.92 15.96
N ILE A 135 4.35 7.12 16.01
CA ILE A 135 5.15 6.77 14.83
C ILE A 135 4.30 6.03 13.78
N PHE A 136 3.44 5.11 14.23
CA PHE A 136 2.57 4.36 13.33
C PHE A 136 1.57 5.26 12.62
N ARG A 137 0.90 6.19 13.35
CA ARG A 137 -0.02 7.16 12.78
C ARG A 137 0.68 8.10 11.80
N LYS A 138 1.82 8.68 12.15
CA LYS A 138 2.63 9.50 11.23
C LYS A 138 2.96 8.75 9.93
N SER A 139 3.29 7.48 10.03
CA SER A 139 3.56 6.65 8.84
C SER A 139 2.32 6.30 8.03
N ARG A 140 1.15 6.11 8.65
CA ARG A 140 -0.06 5.58 7.98
C ARG A 140 -1.10 6.64 7.64
N GLU A 141 -1.28 7.61 8.50
CA GLU A 141 -2.26 8.69 8.33
C GLU A 141 -1.61 9.91 7.66
N GLU A 142 -0.45 10.36 8.18
CA GLU A 142 0.28 11.51 7.63
C GLU A 142 1.18 11.15 6.42
N ASN A 143 1.33 9.85 6.12
CA ASN A 143 2.11 9.34 4.98
C ASN A 143 3.58 9.80 4.94
N LEU A 144 4.15 10.08 6.11
CA LEU A 144 5.55 10.49 6.23
C LEU A 144 6.49 9.31 6.00
N THR A 145 7.62 9.59 5.37
CA THR A 145 8.72 8.63 5.24
C THR A 145 9.42 8.42 6.59
N ASN A 146 10.11 7.30 6.75
CA ASN A 146 10.88 7.03 7.97
C ASN A 146 11.87 8.15 8.28
N LYS A 147 12.47 8.76 7.27
CA LYS A 147 13.38 9.89 7.39
C LYS A 147 12.70 11.16 7.91
N GLU A 148 11.52 11.47 7.42
CA GLU A 148 10.72 12.63 7.87
C GLU A 148 10.25 12.43 9.31
N ILE A 149 9.74 11.24 9.66
CA ILE A 149 9.34 10.90 11.03
C ILE A 149 10.54 11.00 11.97
N ALA A 150 11.69 10.44 11.57
CA ALA A 150 12.93 10.50 12.34
C ALA A 150 13.37 11.95 12.60
N GLY A 151 13.28 12.81 11.58
CA GLY A 151 13.58 14.25 11.70
C GLY A 151 12.61 14.98 12.63
N GLN A 152 11.30 14.74 12.51
CA GLN A 152 10.29 15.38 13.35
C GLN A 152 10.40 14.97 14.84
N LEU A 153 10.68 13.70 15.09
CA LEU A 153 10.73 13.14 16.45
C LEU A 153 12.15 13.15 17.05
N HIS A 154 13.15 13.65 16.31
CA HIS A 154 14.57 13.67 16.72
C HIS A 154 15.10 12.28 17.14
N ILE A 155 14.74 11.24 16.36
CA ILE A 155 15.20 9.86 16.55
C ILE A 155 15.86 9.31 15.28
N SER A 156 16.47 8.12 15.35
CA SER A 156 17.05 7.50 14.15
C SER A 156 15.98 6.86 13.26
N GLU A 157 16.21 6.80 11.94
CA GLU A 157 15.35 6.07 11.01
C GLU A 157 15.20 4.60 11.40
N LYS A 158 16.27 3.99 11.91
CA LYS A 158 16.26 2.63 12.42
C LYS A 158 15.31 2.45 13.62
N THR A 159 15.20 3.48 14.47
CA THR A 159 14.23 3.49 15.57
C THR A 159 12.80 3.53 15.04
N VAL A 160 12.54 4.37 14.02
CA VAL A 160 11.23 4.44 13.36
C VAL A 160 10.84 3.07 12.76
N GLU A 161 11.74 2.44 12.00
CA GLU A 161 11.52 1.10 11.43
C GLU A 161 11.22 0.04 12.50
N GLY A 162 11.97 0.08 13.60
CA GLY A 162 11.75 -0.82 14.74
C GLY A 162 10.36 -0.63 15.35
N GLN A 163 9.94 0.61 15.57
CA GLN A 163 8.61 0.91 16.12
C GLN A 163 7.47 0.51 15.17
N ILE A 164 7.61 0.76 13.87
CA ILE A 164 6.63 0.31 12.86
C ILE A 164 6.54 -1.22 12.86
N THR A 165 7.68 -1.91 12.95
CA THR A 165 7.71 -3.38 13.02
C THR A 165 6.99 -3.91 14.27
N ILE A 166 7.18 -3.26 15.42
CA ILE A 166 6.50 -3.60 16.67
C ILE A 166 4.99 -3.37 16.53
N ALA A 167 4.58 -2.23 15.97
CA ALA A 167 3.18 -1.91 15.72
C ALA A 167 2.51 -3.00 14.86
N LEU A 168 3.11 -3.33 13.71
CA LEU A 168 2.57 -4.34 12.80
C LEU A 168 2.48 -5.74 13.43
N LYS A 169 3.42 -6.10 14.31
CA LYS A 169 3.35 -7.36 15.05
C LYS A 169 2.21 -7.41 16.07
N LYS A 170 1.91 -6.26 16.70
CA LYS A 170 0.83 -6.17 17.69
C LYS A 170 -0.57 -6.08 17.06
N ILE A 171 -0.68 -5.38 15.92
CA ILE A 171 -1.93 -5.26 15.16
C ILE A 171 -2.26 -6.57 14.42
N ARG A 172 -1.25 -7.39 14.10
CA ARG A 172 -1.43 -8.68 13.47
C ARG A 172 -1.86 -9.71 14.52
N ILE A 173 -3.18 -9.80 14.72
CA ILE A 173 -3.82 -10.87 15.48
C ILE A 173 -4.00 -12.11 14.59
#